data_d4d53e65bfd599eb52f427832fd81ee3
#
_entry.id   d4d53e65bfd599eb52f427832fd81ee3
#
_cell.length_a   1.000
_cell.length_b   1.000
_cell.length_c   1.000
_cell.angle_alpha   90.00
_cell.angle_beta   90.00
_cell.angle_gamma   90.00
#
_symmetry.space_group_name_H-M   'P 1'
#
loop_
_entity.id
_entity.type
_entity.pdbx_description
1 polymer ?
#
loop_
_entity_poly.entity_id
_entity_poly.type
_entity_poly.pdbx_seq_one_letter_code
_entity_poly.pdbx_strand_id
1 'polypeptide(L)'
;DLLQRMKEKKLPGGALPNPMITHDLHNLNEDRILCMIKQLGLLNSASDAVKVILIPSYLEGNDGIFNKPYYDLLTANDLCIYPSYYEPWGYTPLESCAFNTPCITTDLSGFGQWVDDVLKHRGALEDGVSVIHRDDDNYYESARQISVDVEHLLQMPVKERTAIRRS
;
A
#
# COMPACT_ATOMS: atom_id res chain seq x y z
N ASP A 1 16.92 -7.37 -5.44
CA ASP A 1 15.58 -7.93 -5.41
C ASP A 1 15.30 -8.47 -4.00
N LEU A 2 14.24 -7.94 -3.32
CA LEU A 2 13.84 -8.31 -1.95
C LEU A 2 13.58 -9.82 -1.86
N LEU A 3 12.85 -10.38 -2.83
CA LEU A 3 12.56 -11.81 -2.90
C LEU A 3 13.83 -12.66 -3.06
N GLN A 4 14.82 -12.15 -3.79
CA GLN A 4 16.11 -12.79 -3.94
C GLN A 4 16.88 -12.77 -2.61
N ARG A 5 16.94 -11.63 -1.93
CA ARG A 5 17.59 -11.48 -0.61
C ARG A 5 16.91 -12.31 0.46
N MET A 6 15.58 -12.43 0.41
CA MET A 6 14.81 -13.30 1.29
C MET A 6 15.11 -14.79 1.03
N LYS A 7 15.28 -15.19 -0.23
CA LYS A 7 15.73 -16.54 -0.61
C LYS A 7 17.17 -16.83 -0.15
N GLU A 8 18.06 -15.84 -0.30
CA GLU A 8 19.46 -15.94 0.09
C GLU A 8 19.63 -16.07 1.62
N LYS A 9 18.76 -15.45 2.42
CA LYS A 9 18.70 -15.63 3.89
C LYS A 9 18.14 -16.99 4.32
N LYS A 10 17.87 -17.91 3.39
CA LYS A 10 17.39 -19.28 3.64
C LYS A 10 16.23 -19.31 4.64
N LEU A 11 15.18 -18.52 4.38
CA LEU A 11 13.96 -18.63 5.16
C LEU A 11 13.32 -19.99 4.86
N PRO A 12 13.20 -20.88 5.85
CA PRO A 12 12.71 -22.23 5.62
C PRO A 12 11.28 -22.18 5.09
N GLY A 13 11.02 -22.88 3.98
CA GLY A 13 9.68 -23.13 3.48
C GLY A 13 8.89 -21.91 2.97
N GLY A 14 9.56 -20.79 2.64
CA GLY A 14 8.88 -19.58 2.13
C GLY A 14 8.12 -18.77 3.20
N ALA A 15 8.28 -19.12 4.48
CA ALA A 15 7.77 -18.32 5.58
C ALA A 15 8.64 -17.06 5.78
N LEU A 16 7.99 -15.96 6.17
CA LEU A 16 8.65 -14.75 6.64
C LEU A 16 8.69 -14.74 8.18
N PRO A 17 9.63 -13.97 8.80
CA PRO A 17 9.54 -13.69 10.22
C PRO A 17 8.16 -13.17 10.61
N ASN A 18 7.67 -13.58 11.76
CA ASN A 18 6.36 -13.15 12.27
C ASN A 18 6.50 -12.44 13.61
N PRO A 19 6.13 -11.16 13.69
CA PRO A 19 5.86 -10.27 12.56
C PRO A 19 7.16 -9.89 11.82
N MET A 20 7.06 -9.62 10.50
CA MET A 20 8.19 -9.08 9.77
C MET A 20 8.21 -7.57 9.93
N ILE A 21 9.13 -7.11 10.77
CA ILE A 21 9.38 -5.70 11.04
C ILE A 21 10.80 -5.37 10.64
N THR A 22 11.00 -4.22 10.02
CA THR A 22 12.31 -3.79 9.55
C THR A 22 13.19 -3.18 10.65
N HIS A 23 12.57 -2.66 11.70
CA HIS A 23 13.22 -1.95 12.79
C HIS A 23 12.72 -2.41 14.16
N ASP A 24 13.50 -2.20 15.21
CA ASP A 24 13.08 -2.45 16.58
C ASP A 24 12.05 -1.40 17.03
N LEU A 25 10.94 -1.87 17.60
CA LEU A 25 9.92 -1.03 18.21
C LEU A 25 10.00 -1.09 19.73
N HIS A 26 9.97 0.08 20.37
CA HIS A 26 10.00 0.16 21.86
C HIS A 26 8.80 -0.57 22.49
N ASN A 27 7.61 -0.50 21.85
CA ASN A 27 6.35 -1.07 22.36
C ASN A 27 5.84 -2.20 21.46
N LEU A 28 6.71 -3.13 21.06
CA LEU A 28 6.40 -4.20 20.12
C LEU A 28 5.11 -4.97 20.43
N ASN A 29 4.83 -5.23 21.72
CA ASN A 29 3.67 -6.00 22.14
C ASN A 29 2.37 -5.19 22.23
N GLU A 30 2.48 -3.85 22.21
CA GLU A 30 1.35 -2.93 22.35
C GLU A 30 1.09 -2.15 21.06
N ASP A 31 1.92 -2.35 20.03
CA ASP A 31 1.73 -1.69 18.75
C ASP A 31 0.41 -2.11 18.11
N ARG A 32 -0.43 -1.13 17.82
CA ARG A 32 -1.80 -1.34 17.33
C ARG A 32 -1.84 -2.03 15.96
N ILE A 33 -0.88 -1.72 15.08
CA ILE A 33 -0.79 -2.30 13.74
C ILE A 33 -0.41 -3.77 13.86
N LEU A 34 0.62 -4.09 14.65
CA LEU A 34 1.04 -5.47 14.87
C LEU A 34 -0.01 -6.31 15.58
N CYS A 35 -0.72 -5.74 16.55
CA CYS A 35 -1.85 -6.41 17.19
C CYS A 35 -2.94 -6.74 16.18
N MET A 36 -3.29 -5.81 15.28
CA MET A 36 -4.27 -6.04 14.23
C MET A 36 -3.81 -7.11 13.23
N ILE A 37 -2.56 -7.07 12.76
CA ILE A 37 -1.98 -8.09 11.88
C ILE A 37 -2.11 -9.49 12.50
N LYS A 38 -1.80 -9.62 13.79
CA LYS A 38 -1.94 -10.89 14.53
C LYS A 38 -3.40 -11.34 14.66
N GLN A 39 -4.31 -10.41 15.00
CA GLN A 39 -5.75 -10.69 15.12
C GLN A 39 -6.35 -11.16 13.79
N LEU A 40 -5.88 -10.63 12.66
CA LEU A 40 -6.30 -11.04 11.32
C LEU A 40 -5.66 -12.35 10.85
N GLY A 41 -4.79 -12.97 11.67
CA GLY A 41 -4.13 -14.22 11.31
C GLY A 41 -3.08 -14.08 10.20
N LEU A 42 -2.60 -12.86 9.91
CA LEU A 42 -1.58 -12.59 8.90
C LEU A 42 -0.18 -12.89 9.45
N LEU A 43 0.13 -14.15 9.60
CA LEU A 43 1.31 -14.63 10.35
C LEU A 43 2.55 -14.86 9.46
N ASN A 44 2.47 -14.54 8.18
CA ASN A 44 3.56 -14.77 7.22
C ASN A 44 4.01 -16.24 7.12
N SER A 45 3.14 -17.18 7.46
CA SER A 45 3.42 -18.62 7.33
C SER A 45 3.63 -18.99 5.86
N ALA A 46 4.21 -20.14 5.59
CA ALA A 46 4.43 -20.61 4.20
C ALA A 46 3.11 -20.76 3.41
N SER A 47 2.02 -21.08 4.10
CA SER A 47 0.68 -21.27 3.52
C SER A 47 -0.09 -19.95 3.29
N ASP A 48 0.33 -18.83 3.92
CA ASP A 48 -0.40 -17.57 3.78
C ASP A 48 -0.21 -17.03 2.37
N ALA A 49 -1.31 -16.74 1.69
CA ALA A 49 -1.29 -16.12 0.36
C ALA A 49 -0.78 -14.66 0.40
N VAL A 50 -1.00 -13.97 1.52
CA VAL A 50 -0.59 -12.59 1.75
C VAL A 50 0.58 -12.55 2.72
N LYS A 51 1.60 -11.76 2.39
CA LYS A 51 2.75 -11.49 3.27
C LYS A 51 2.74 -10.02 3.66
N VAL A 52 2.92 -9.74 4.96
CA VAL A 52 2.91 -8.39 5.50
C VAL A 52 4.30 -8.04 6.02
N ILE A 53 4.80 -6.88 5.63
CA ILE A 53 6.06 -6.31 6.11
C ILE A 53 5.76 -4.93 6.67
N LEU A 54 6.01 -4.74 7.97
CA LEU A 54 5.88 -3.45 8.62
C LEU A 54 7.22 -2.70 8.58
N ILE A 55 7.20 -1.49 8.05
CA ILE A 55 8.36 -0.60 7.95
C ILE A 55 8.05 0.67 8.76
N PRO A 56 8.40 0.74 10.03
CA PRO A 56 8.08 1.87 10.91
C PRO A 56 9.12 2.99 10.83
N SER A 57 9.64 3.28 9.66
CA SER A 57 10.70 4.27 9.43
C SER A 57 10.64 4.84 8.03
N TYR A 58 11.26 6.00 7.85
CA TYR A 58 11.48 6.55 6.51
C TYR A 58 12.48 5.71 5.72
N LEU A 59 12.21 5.54 4.41
CA LEU A 59 13.01 4.73 3.51
C LEU A 59 14.11 5.60 2.86
N GLU A 60 15.23 5.73 3.54
CA GLU A 60 16.37 6.55 3.11
C GLU A 60 17.43 5.76 2.35
N GLY A 61 17.21 4.46 2.11
CA GLY A 61 18.14 3.60 1.39
C GLY A 61 19.16 2.87 2.25
N ASN A 62 19.09 2.99 3.57
CA ASN A 62 20.01 2.40 4.54
C ASN A 62 19.31 1.57 5.64
N ASP A 63 18.07 1.14 5.37
CA ASP A 63 17.18 0.45 6.33
C ASP A 63 17.62 -1.00 6.65
N GLY A 64 18.64 -1.51 5.99
CA GLY A 64 19.17 -2.87 6.23
C GLY A 64 18.32 -3.99 5.60
N ILE A 65 17.16 -3.68 5.04
CA ILE A 65 16.22 -4.63 4.41
C ILE A 65 16.10 -4.38 2.92
N PHE A 66 15.55 -3.24 2.55
CA PHE A 66 15.42 -2.85 1.15
C PHE A 66 16.69 -2.21 0.61
N ASN A 67 17.31 -1.34 1.41
CA ASN A 67 18.45 -0.51 1.02
C ASN A 67 18.24 0.20 -0.30
N LYS A 68 17.03 0.73 -0.48
CA LYS A 68 16.57 1.47 -1.65
C LYS A 68 15.90 2.76 -1.20
N PRO A 69 16.12 3.87 -1.88
CA PRO A 69 15.38 5.10 -1.61
C PRO A 69 13.88 4.90 -1.87
N TYR A 70 13.06 5.72 -1.23
CA TYR A 70 11.60 5.66 -1.29
C TYR A 70 11.06 5.58 -2.72
N TYR A 71 11.54 6.42 -3.62
CA TYR A 71 11.06 6.48 -5.01
C TYR A 71 11.38 5.22 -5.82
N ASP A 72 12.50 4.56 -5.55
CA ASP A 72 12.81 3.26 -6.17
C ASP A 72 11.82 2.17 -5.72
N LEU A 73 11.41 2.23 -4.45
CA LEU A 73 10.42 1.29 -3.92
C LEU A 73 9.00 1.63 -4.41
N LEU A 74 8.67 2.92 -4.50
CA LEU A 74 7.39 3.39 -5.00
C LEU A 74 7.13 2.86 -6.41
N THR A 75 8.09 3.00 -7.31
CA THR A 75 7.96 2.52 -8.70
C THR A 75 7.87 1.00 -8.84
N ALA A 76 8.30 0.25 -7.82
CA ALA A 76 8.24 -1.20 -7.79
C ALA A 76 6.88 -1.75 -7.32
N ASN A 77 6.00 -0.89 -6.79
CA ASN A 77 4.68 -1.30 -6.36
C ASN A 77 3.70 -1.38 -7.54
N ASP A 78 2.77 -2.31 -7.48
CA ASP A 78 1.65 -2.38 -8.43
C ASP A 78 0.53 -1.41 -8.07
N LEU A 79 0.39 -1.08 -6.77
CA LEU A 79 -0.62 -0.18 -6.22
C LEU A 79 -0.11 0.42 -4.91
N CYS A 80 -0.39 1.70 -4.68
CA CYS A 80 -0.20 2.36 -3.40
C CYS A 80 -1.54 2.73 -2.78
N ILE A 81 -1.66 2.64 -1.45
CA ILE A 81 -2.92 2.92 -0.74
C ILE A 81 -2.66 3.97 0.34
N TYR A 82 -3.34 5.09 0.23
CA TYR A 82 -3.24 6.27 1.10
C TYR A 82 -4.61 6.58 1.71
N PRO A 83 -5.09 5.80 2.69
CA PRO A 83 -6.44 5.91 3.22
C PRO A 83 -6.54 7.07 4.22
N SER A 84 -6.17 8.27 3.81
CA SER A 84 -6.11 9.46 4.65
C SER A 84 -7.48 9.76 5.26
N TYR A 85 -7.51 10.05 6.56
CA TYR A 85 -8.68 10.56 7.25
C TYR A 85 -8.77 12.09 7.12
N TYR A 86 -7.64 12.75 7.11
CA TYR A 86 -7.50 14.17 6.83
C TYR A 86 -6.08 14.47 6.32
N GLU A 87 -5.99 15.09 5.18
CA GLU A 87 -4.73 15.53 4.62
C GLU A 87 -4.94 16.82 3.81
N PRO A 88 -4.29 17.97 4.16
CA PRO A 88 -4.52 19.24 3.48
C PRO A 88 -4.32 19.18 1.97
N TRP A 89 -3.32 18.44 1.51
CA TRP A 89 -3.09 18.18 0.08
C TRP A 89 -2.98 16.69 -0.23
N GLY A 90 -1.89 16.03 0.13
CA GLY A 90 -1.59 14.64 -0.22
C GLY A 90 -0.49 14.52 -1.24
N TYR A 91 0.74 14.78 -0.80
CA TYR A 91 1.91 14.65 -1.69
C TYR A 91 2.19 13.20 -2.07
N THR A 92 1.94 12.24 -1.17
CA THR A 92 2.22 10.83 -1.43
C THR A 92 1.38 10.22 -2.57
N PRO A 93 0.06 10.44 -2.69
CA PRO A 93 -0.67 9.99 -3.87
C PRO A 93 -0.26 10.76 -5.13
N LEU A 94 0.04 12.08 -5.04
CA LEU A 94 0.56 12.85 -6.17
C LEU A 94 1.89 12.29 -6.69
N GLU A 95 2.81 11.94 -5.78
CA GLU A 95 4.09 11.32 -6.12
C GLU A 95 3.90 9.95 -6.77
N SER A 96 2.94 9.13 -6.28
CA SER A 96 2.59 7.86 -6.92
C SER A 96 2.23 8.06 -8.39
N CYS A 97 1.36 9.01 -8.69
CA CYS A 97 0.97 9.34 -10.06
C CYS A 97 2.17 9.82 -10.88
N ALA A 98 3.00 10.72 -10.32
CA ALA A 98 4.19 11.25 -10.98
C ALA A 98 5.19 10.14 -11.35
N PHE A 99 5.21 9.04 -10.60
CA PHE A 99 6.05 7.87 -10.87
C PHE A 99 5.30 6.72 -11.55
N ASN A 100 4.14 6.97 -12.14
CA ASN A 100 3.31 5.98 -12.85
C ASN A 100 2.96 4.76 -11.97
N THR A 101 2.71 4.98 -10.68
CA THR A 101 2.21 3.95 -9.77
C THR A 101 0.77 4.28 -9.40
N PRO A 102 -0.20 3.45 -9.81
CA PRO A 102 -1.60 3.67 -9.47
C PRO A 102 -1.81 3.78 -7.98
N CYS A 103 -2.77 4.57 -7.54
CA CYS A 103 -3.01 4.72 -6.11
C CYS A 103 -4.50 4.81 -5.76
N ILE A 104 -4.77 4.54 -4.48
CA ILE A 104 -6.06 4.77 -3.84
C ILE A 104 -5.86 5.87 -2.80
N THR A 105 -6.67 6.91 -2.84
CA THR A 105 -6.71 7.99 -1.85
C THR A 105 -8.16 8.21 -1.41
N THR A 106 -8.40 9.27 -0.62
CA THR A 106 -9.75 9.60 -0.14
C THR A 106 -10.13 11.03 -0.52
N ASP A 107 -11.41 11.32 -0.53
CA ASP A 107 -11.95 12.68 -0.72
C ASP A 107 -11.76 13.59 0.52
N LEU A 108 -11.13 13.09 1.60
CA LEU A 108 -10.65 13.90 2.73
C LEU A 108 -9.21 14.41 2.51
N SER A 109 -8.58 14.09 1.38
CA SER A 109 -7.33 14.71 0.93
C SER A 109 -7.60 15.77 -0.14
N GLY A 110 -6.87 16.89 -0.10
CA GLY A 110 -6.98 17.92 -1.13
C GLY A 110 -6.67 17.39 -2.53
N PHE A 111 -5.70 16.46 -2.64
CA PHE A 111 -5.37 15.80 -3.90
C PHE A 111 -6.55 14.95 -4.44
N GLY A 112 -7.21 14.17 -3.57
CA GLY A 112 -8.39 13.40 -3.99
C GLY A 112 -9.53 14.29 -4.50
N GLN A 113 -9.81 15.40 -3.81
CA GLN A 113 -10.80 16.38 -4.26
C GLN A 113 -10.41 17.02 -5.59
N TRP A 114 -9.14 17.34 -5.77
CA TRP A 114 -8.62 17.89 -7.03
C TRP A 114 -8.76 16.88 -8.18
N VAL A 115 -8.49 15.61 -7.95
CA VAL A 115 -8.68 14.54 -8.95
C VAL A 115 -10.14 14.49 -9.40
N ASP A 116 -11.09 14.42 -8.46
CA ASP A 116 -12.52 14.40 -8.76
C ASP A 116 -12.96 15.65 -9.55
N ASP A 117 -12.40 16.82 -9.21
CA ASP A 117 -12.70 18.06 -9.91
C ASP A 117 -12.12 18.10 -11.35
N VAL A 118 -10.90 17.61 -11.54
CA VAL A 118 -10.28 17.56 -12.87
C VAL A 118 -10.97 16.57 -13.78
N LEU A 119 -11.26 15.38 -13.29
CA LEU A 119 -11.94 14.33 -14.06
C LEU A 119 -13.43 14.62 -14.29
N LYS A 120 -14.05 15.52 -13.50
CA LYS A 120 -15.50 15.78 -13.47
C LYS A 120 -16.34 14.56 -13.08
N HIS A 121 -15.74 13.57 -12.47
CA HIS A 121 -16.34 12.41 -11.83
C HIS A 121 -15.42 11.93 -10.70
N ARG A 122 -15.91 11.05 -9.87
CA ARG A 122 -15.06 10.42 -8.84
C ARG A 122 -13.97 9.58 -9.50
N GLY A 123 -12.73 9.82 -9.13
CA GLY A 123 -11.58 9.07 -9.63
C GLY A 123 -11.74 7.56 -9.38
N ALA A 124 -11.47 6.77 -10.38
CA ALA A 124 -11.52 5.33 -10.37
C ALA A 124 -10.14 4.73 -10.67
N LEU A 125 -9.98 3.43 -10.40
CA LEU A 125 -8.68 2.78 -10.59
C LEU A 125 -8.20 2.85 -12.05
N GLU A 126 -9.11 2.83 -13.00
CA GLU A 126 -8.85 2.97 -14.44
C GLU A 126 -8.27 4.34 -14.84
N ASP A 127 -8.51 5.35 -14.02
CA ASP A 127 -7.94 6.70 -14.17
C ASP A 127 -6.53 6.81 -13.55
N GLY A 128 -6.01 5.71 -12.99
CA GLY A 128 -4.75 5.69 -12.25
C GLY A 128 -4.87 6.10 -10.78
N VAL A 129 -5.97 6.75 -10.40
CA VAL A 129 -6.25 7.20 -9.02
C VAL A 129 -7.68 6.87 -8.65
N SER A 130 -7.87 5.95 -7.71
CA SER A 130 -9.18 5.72 -7.10
C SER A 130 -9.39 6.65 -5.91
N VAL A 131 -10.51 7.36 -5.87
CA VAL A 131 -10.88 8.27 -4.77
C VAL A 131 -12.02 7.66 -3.97
N ILE A 132 -11.70 7.22 -2.76
CA ILE A 132 -12.67 6.61 -1.84
C ILE A 132 -13.40 7.70 -1.05
N HIS A 133 -14.72 7.60 -0.97
CA HIS A 133 -15.48 8.44 -0.05
C HIS A 133 -15.21 8.03 1.39
N ARG A 134 -14.84 9.00 2.23
CA ARG A 134 -14.57 8.76 3.65
C ARG A 134 -15.20 9.84 4.53
N ASP A 135 -15.84 9.40 5.61
CA ASP A 135 -16.40 10.24 6.66
C ASP A 135 -16.19 9.59 8.05
N ASP A 136 -16.75 10.18 9.09
CA ASP A 136 -16.59 9.72 10.48
C ASP A 136 -17.23 8.35 10.72
N ASP A 137 -18.25 7.99 9.97
CA ASP A 137 -19.11 6.84 10.25
C ASP A 137 -18.91 5.67 9.25
N ASN A 138 -18.20 5.87 8.14
CA ASN A 138 -18.11 4.90 7.04
C ASN A 138 -16.81 4.06 7.02
N TYR A 139 -16.12 3.89 8.13
CA TYR A 139 -14.82 3.17 8.19
C TYR A 139 -14.84 1.81 7.49
N TYR A 140 -15.82 0.97 7.78
CA TYR A 140 -15.92 -0.37 7.19
C TYR A 140 -16.26 -0.34 5.70
N GLU A 141 -17.07 0.62 5.27
CA GLU A 141 -17.42 0.79 3.86
C GLU A 141 -16.20 1.26 3.06
N SER A 142 -15.43 2.21 3.59
CA SER A 142 -14.17 2.65 2.98
C SER A 142 -13.17 1.50 2.86
N ALA A 143 -13.01 0.69 3.91
CA ALA A 143 -12.15 -0.50 3.88
C ALA A 143 -12.64 -1.53 2.85
N ARG A 144 -13.95 -1.74 2.75
CA ARG A 144 -14.57 -2.62 1.75
C ARG A 144 -14.30 -2.13 0.34
N GLN A 145 -14.45 -0.84 0.07
CA GLN A 145 -14.21 -0.26 -1.23
C GLN A 145 -12.73 -0.42 -1.65
N ILE A 146 -11.80 -0.13 -0.74
CA ILE A 146 -10.36 -0.38 -0.97
C ILE A 146 -10.12 -1.86 -1.33
N SER A 147 -10.76 -2.79 -0.62
CA SER A 147 -10.63 -4.23 -0.89
C SER A 147 -11.15 -4.59 -2.28
N VAL A 148 -12.27 -4.01 -2.71
CA VAL A 148 -12.83 -4.21 -4.05
C VAL A 148 -11.88 -3.73 -5.13
N ASP A 149 -11.29 -2.55 -4.97
CA ASP A 149 -10.34 -1.99 -5.94
C ASP A 149 -9.06 -2.83 -6.03
N VAL A 150 -8.54 -3.31 -4.88
CA VAL A 150 -7.39 -4.22 -4.84
C VAL A 150 -7.72 -5.54 -5.55
N GLU A 151 -8.87 -6.13 -5.27
CA GLU A 151 -9.31 -7.36 -5.92
C GLU A 151 -9.47 -7.17 -7.43
N HIS A 152 -10.08 -6.05 -7.85
CA HIS A 152 -10.22 -5.70 -9.25
C HIS A 152 -8.86 -5.62 -9.95
N LEU A 153 -7.89 -4.90 -9.38
CA LEU A 153 -6.54 -4.83 -9.93
C LEU A 153 -5.87 -6.21 -10.05
N LEU A 154 -6.03 -7.06 -9.04
CA LEU A 154 -5.44 -8.40 -9.05
C LEU A 154 -6.03 -9.30 -10.15
N GLN A 155 -7.30 -9.11 -10.50
CA GLN A 155 -8.00 -9.85 -11.54
C GLN A 155 -7.73 -9.31 -12.96
N MET A 156 -7.25 -8.08 -13.08
CA MET A 156 -6.96 -7.47 -14.38
C MET A 156 -5.84 -8.18 -15.13
N PRO A 157 -5.97 -8.36 -16.45
CA PRO A 157 -4.87 -8.78 -17.31
C PRO A 157 -3.67 -7.83 -17.20
N VAL A 158 -2.46 -8.36 -17.33
CA VAL A 158 -1.20 -7.58 -17.25
C VAL A 158 -1.21 -6.35 -18.18
N LYS A 159 -1.79 -6.49 -19.37
CA LYS A 159 -1.88 -5.40 -20.35
C LYS A 159 -2.71 -4.23 -19.82
N GLU A 160 -3.82 -4.50 -19.16
CA GLU A 160 -4.69 -3.48 -18.56
C GLU A 160 -4.03 -2.82 -17.36
N ARG A 161 -3.43 -3.58 -16.45
CA ARG A 161 -2.64 -3.04 -15.35
C ARG A 161 -1.50 -2.13 -15.83
N THR A 162 -0.88 -2.46 -16.96
CA THR A 162 0.15 -1.61 -17.57
C THR A 162 -0.44 -0.33 -18.16
N ALA A 163 -1.65 -0.37 -18.67
CA ALA A 163 -2.32 0.82 -19.21
C ALA A 163 -2.67 1.82 -18.10
N ILE A 164 -3.22 1.34 -16.97
CA ILE A 164 -3.53 2.18 -15.80
C ILE A 164 -2.31 2.96 -15.28
N ARG A 165 -1.11 2.39 -15.37
CA ARG A 165 0.13 3.08 -14.97
C ARG A 165 0.47 4.30 -15.84
N ARG A 166 -0.22 4.48 -16.97
CA ARG A 166 0.05 5.53 -17.97
C ARG A 166 -1.13 6.49 -18.19
N SER A 167 -2.24 6.25 -17.47
CA SER A 167 -3.44 7.09 -17.49
C SER A 167 -3.27 8.40 -16.76
#